data_726dcca6dabd461411dcf210edadb3a9
#
_entry.id   726dcca6dabd461411dcf210edadb3a9
#
_cell.length_a   1.000
_cell.length_b   1.000
_cell.length_c   1.000
_cell.angle_alpha   90.00
_cell.angle_beta   90.00
_cell.angle_gamma   90.00
#
_symmetry.space_group_name_H-M   'P 1'
#
loop_
_entity.id
_entity.type
_entity.pdbx_description
1 polymer ?
#
loop_
_entity_poly.entity_id
_entity_poly.type
_entity_poly.pdbx_seq_one_letter_code
_entity_poly.pdbx_strand_id
1 'polypeptide(L)'
;MKSKRDIFEPMAVDLGLTKKGAKEAVDYVFGKISEFLSDGEKVRIDKFGNFEVRERAERKGRNPQTGKAITITAKKSPAFQAGKGLKDKVNKA
;
A
#
# COMPACT_ATOMS: atom_id res chain seq x y z
N MET A 1 5.74 16.32 0.79
CA MET A 1 5.36 14.91 0.99
C MET A 1 6.61 14.05 1.09
N LYS A 2 6.62 13.12 2.00
CA LYS A 2 7.75 12.19 2.16
C LYS A 2 7.70 11.10 1.07
N SER A 3 8.87 10.58 0.69
CA SER A 3 8.99 9.53 -0.33
C SER A 3 9.86 8.39 0.18
N LYS A 4 10.07 7.37 -0.64
CA LYS A 4 10.96 6.27 -0.30
C LYS A 4 12.36 6.75 0.09
N ARG A 5 12.82 7.80 -0.54
CA ARG A 5 14.13 8.38 -0.25
C ARG A 5 14.25 8.80 1.20
N ASP A 6 13.20 9.37 1.77
CA ASP A 6 13.17 9.76 3.18
C ASP A 6 13.24 8.56 4.12
N ILE A 7 13.02 7.36 3.61
CA ILE A 7 13.18 6.11 4.34
C ILE A 7 14.58 5.54 4.17
N PHE A 8 15.07 5.42 2.93
CA PHE A 8 16.31 4.71 2.69
C PHE A 8 17.57 5.52 3.01
N GLU A 9 17.54 6.84 2.93
CA GLU A 9 18.71 7.65 3.28
C GLU A 9 19.08 7.52 4.76
N PRO A 10 18.16 7.77 5.72
CA PRO A 10 18.50 7.53 7.13
C PRO A 10 18.75 6.05 7.44
N MET A 11 18.08 5.14 6.73
CA MET A 11 18.30 3.71 6.89
C MET A 11 19.73 3.32 6.55
N ALA A 12 20.30 3.91 5.48
CA ALA A 12 21.68 3.66 5.10
C ALA A 12 22.65 4.04 6.23
N VAL A 13 22.43 5.19 6.87
CA VAL A 13 23.24 5.67 7.97
C VAL A 13 23.07 4.77 9.20
N ASP A 14 21.84 4.51 9.58
CA ASP A 14 21.51 3.81 10.82
C ASP A 14 21.92 2.34 10.79
N LEU A 15 21.83 1.71 9.63
CA LEU A 15 22.13 0.29 9.45
C LEU A 15 23.51 0.02 8.83
N GLY A 16 24.28 1.07 8.58
CA GLY A 16 25.60 0.91 7.99
C GLY A 16 25.58 0.38 6.57
N LEU A 17 24.59 0.78 5.79
CA LEU A 17 24.43 0.36 4.39
C LEU A 17 24.88 1.47 3.45
N THR A 18 25.21 1.09 2.21
CA THR A 18 25.36 2.09 1.16
C THR A 18 24.00 2.64 0.78
N LYS A 19 23.94 3.83 0.18
CA LYS A 19 22.66 4.38 -0.31
C LYS A 19 22.02 3.44 -1.33
N LYS A 20 22.81 2.86 -2.21
CA LYS A 20 22.33 1.89 -3.19
C LYS A 20 21.74 0.65 -2.52
N GLY A 21 22.44 0.10 -1.53
CA GLY A 21 21.99 -1.07 -0.79
C GLY A 21 20.70 -0.79 -0.02
N ALA A 22 20.60 0.38 0.61
CA ALA A 22 19.40 0.79 1.34
C ALA A 22 18.21 0.95 0.38
N LYS A 23 18.42 1.58 -0.77
CA LYS A 23 17.39 1.73 -1.80
C LYS A 23 16.88 0.37 -2.28
N GLU A 24 17.80 -0.53 -2.59
CA GLU A 24 17.45 -1.88 -3.04
C GLU A 24 16.66 -2.64 -1.96
N ALA A 25 17.03 -2.50 -0.70
CA ALA A 25 16.33 -3.15 0.40
C ALA A 25 14.90 -2.64 0.54
N VAL A 26 14.69 -1.34 0.47
CA VAL A 26 13.36 -0.73 0.54
C VAL A 26 12.52 -1.16 -0.67
N ASP A 27 13.08 -1.10 -1.85
CA ASP A 27 12.38 -1.51 -3.07
C ASP A 27 12.01 -2.99 -3.02
N TYR A 28 12.86 -3.83 -2.45
CA TYR A 28 12.58 -5.25 -2.27
C TYR A 28 11.36 -5.48 -1.38
N VAL A 29 11.30 -4.80 -0.24
CA VAL A 29 10.19 -4.94 0.70
C VAL A 29 8.86 -4.55 0.05
N PHE A 30 8.80 -3.38 -0.56
CA PHE A 30 7.58 -2.92 -1.22
C PHE A 30 7.23 -3.77 -2.44
N GLY A 31 8.23 -4.24 -3.17
CA GLY A 31 8.03 -5.16 -4.28
C GLY A 31 7.40 -6.48 -3.84
N LYS A 32 7.85 -7.03 -2.71
CA LYS A 32 7.28 -8.25 -2.14
C LYS A 32 5.85 -8.05 -1.67
N ILE A 33 5.55 -6.94 -1.01
CA ILE A 33 4.19 -6.63 -0.59
C ILE A 33 3.28 -6.55 -1.83
N SER A 34 3.72 -5.86 -2.87
CA SER A 34 2.98 -5.74 -4.12
C SER A 34 2.72 -7.10 -4.78
N GLU A 35 3.74 -7.97 -4.78
CA GLU A 35 3.63 -9.32 -5.33
C GLU A 35 2.59 -10.15 -4.58
N PHE A 36 2.62 -10.14 -3.26
CA PHE A 36 1.63 -10.87 -2.45
C PHE A 36 0.21 -10.36 -2.70
N LEU A 37 0.03 -9.05 -2.76
CA LEU A 37 -1.27 -8.47 -3.04
C LEU A 37 -1.76 -8.80 -4.45
N SER A 38 -0.85 -8.85 -5.42
CA SER A 38 -1.17 -9.28 -6.78
C SER A 38 -1.69 -10.71 -6.81
N ASP A 39 -1.20 -11.57 -5.93
CA ASP A 39 -1.66 -12.94 -5.78
C ASP A 39 -2.94 -13.06 -4.93
N GLY A 40 -3.49 -11.94 -4.48
CA GLY A 40 -4.70 -11.91 -3.67
C GLY A 40 -4.47 -12.21 -2.19
N GLU A 41 -3.24 -12.21 -1.73
CA GLU A 41 -2.92 -12.51 -0.34
C GLU A 41 -2.90 -11.25 0.51
N LYS A 42 -3.31 -11.39 1.76
CA LYS A 42 -3.19 -10.31 2.75
C LYS A 42 -1.79 -10.31 3.32
N VAL A 43 -1.28 -9.12 3.60
CA VAL A 43 0.05 -8.95 4.22
C VAL A 43 -0.13 -8.25 5.56
N ARG A 44 0.25 -8.92 6.63
CA ARG A 44 0.20 -8.36 7.97
C ARG A 44 1.60 -7.94 8.40
N ILE A 45 1.72 -6.68 8.79
CA ILE A 45 2.95 -6.13 9.37
C ILE A 45 2.67 -5.81 10.83
N ASP A 46 3.28 -6.57 11.74
CA ASP A 46 3.05 -6.41 13.17
C ASP A 46 3.36 -4.98 13.62
N LYS A 47 2.49 -4.46 14.47
CA LYS A 47 2.59 -3.11 15.05
C LYS A 47 2.49 -1.98 14.00
N PHE A 48 2.14 -2.31 12.78
CA PHE A 48 2.01 -1.32 11.71
C PHE A 48 0.61 -1.35 11.10
N GLY A 49 0.24 -2.46 10.46
CA GLY A 49 -1.06 -2.60 9.85
C GLY A 49 -1.12 -3.76 8.87
N ASN A 50 -2.23 -3.85 8.19
CA ASN A 50 -2.48 -4.90 7.21
C ASN A 50 -2.70 -4.31 5.84
N PHE A 51 -2.09 -4.93 4.85
CA PHE A 51 -2.42 -4.68 3.45
C PHE A 51 -3.37 -5.78 2.98
N GLU A 52 -4.42 -5.40 2.29
CA GLU A 52 -5.40 -6.35 1.79
C GLU A 52 -5.87 -5.97 0.41
N VAL A 53 -6.47 -6.94 -0.29
CA VAL A 53 -7.08 -6.69 -1.58
C VAL A 53 -8.58 -6.67 -1.39
N ARG A 54 -9.22 -5.61 -1.83
CA ARG A 54 -10.68 -5.50 -1.82
C ARG A 54 -11.18 -5.66 -3.24
N GLU A 55 -12.18 -6.50 -3.39
CA GLU A 55 -12.84 -6.68 -4.67
C GLU A 55 -14.14 -5.89 -4.68
N ARG A 56 -14.34 -5.16 -5.76
CA ARG A 56 -15.62 -4.51 -6.03
C ARG A 56 -16.30 -5.26 -7.14
N ALA A 57 -17.52 -5.72 -6.86
CA ALA A 57 -18.31 -6.43 -7.84
C ALA A 57 -18.69 -5.52 -9.01
N GLU A 58 -18.93 -6.13 -10.17
CA GLU A 58 -19.51 -5.46 -11.33
C GLU A 58 -20.83 -4.81 -10.93
N ARG A 59 -21.03 -3.59 -11.36
CA ARG A 59 -22.27 -2.85 -11.08
C ARG A 59 -22.67 -2.01 -12.28
N LYS A 60 -23.95 -1.68 -12.36
CA LYS A 60 -24.46 -0.78 -13.38
C LYS A 60 -24.41 0.66 -12.86
N GLY A 61 -23.94 1.55 -13.71
CA GLY A 61 -23.90 2.98 -13.42
C GLY A 61 -24.47 3.75 -14.61
N ARG A 62 -24.39 5.08 -14.52
CA ARG A 62 -24.81 5.96 -15.61
C ARG A 62 -23.67 6.90 -15.99
N ASN A 63 -23.52 7.11 -17.28
CA ASN A 63 -22.62 8.10 -17.79
C ASN A 63 -23.24 9.50 -17.54
N PRO A 64 -22.61 10.37 -16.74
CA PRO A 64 -23.18 11.67 -16.42
C PRO A 64 -23.33 12.60 -17.61
N GLN A 65 -22.56 12.37 -18.69
CA GLN A 65 -22.64 13.21 -19.90
C GLN A 65 -23.76 12.80 -20.84
N THR A 66 -24.00 11.50 -20.99
CA THR A 66 -24.97 10.98 -21.94
C THR A 66 -26.23 10.43 -21.29
N GLY A 67 -26.21 10.18 -19.99
CA GLY A 67 -27.29 9.56 -19.25
C GLY A 67 -27.49 8.09 -19.56
N LYS A 68 -26.65 7.52 -20.42
CA LYS A 68 -26.75 6.10 -20.77
C LYS A 68 -26.25 5.20 -19.66
N ALA A 69 -26.90 4.05 -19.50
CA ALA A 69 -26.44 3.03 -18.57
C ALA A 69 -25.10 2.46 -19.05
N ILE A 70 -24.15 2.35 -18.12
CA ILE A 70 -22.85 1.73 -18.37
C ILE A 70 -22.61 0.64 -17.34
N THR A 71 -21.80 -0.34 -17.72
CA THR A 71 -21.40 -1.41 -16.81
C THR A 71 -20.03 -1.06 -16.24
N ILE A 72 -19.94 -0.95 -14.90
CA ILE A 72 -18.67 -0.75 -14.21
C ILE A 72 -18.13 -2.13 -13.88
N THR A 73 -17.01 -2.50 -14.53
CA THR A 73 -16.41 -3.81 -14.38
C THR A 73 -15.91 -4.05 -12.97
N ALA A 74 -15.90 -5.31 -12.55
CA ALA A 74 -15.30 -5.70 -11.26
C ALA A 74 -13.83 -5.31 -11.22
N LYS A 75 -13.38 -4.80 -10.08
CA LYS A 75 -11.99 -4.37 -9.89
C LYS A 75 -11.47 -4.87 -8.56
N LYS A 76 -10.17 -5.16 -8.54
CA LYS A 76 -9.44 -5.42 -7.31
C LYS A 76 -8.65 -4.18 -6.95
N SER A 77 -8.67 -3.81 -5.69
CA SER A 77 -8.02 -2.60 -5.21
C SER A 77 -7.23 -2.90 -3.94
N PRO A 78 -5.96 -2.49 -3.87
CA PRO A 78 -5.22 -2.64 -2.62
C PRO A 78 -5.75 -1.65 -1.58
N ALA A 79 -5.79 -2.10 -0.34
CA ALA A 79 -6.22 -1.27 0.78
C ALA A 79 -5.28 -1.49 1.95
N PHE A 80 -5.06 -0.43 2.72
CA PHE A 80 -4.26 -0.49 3.92
C PHE A 80 -5.14 -0.19 5.13
N GLN A 81 -5.05 -1.06 6.13
CA GLN A 81 -5.75 -0.85 7.40
C GLN A 81 -4.70 -0.70 8.50
N ALA A 82 -4.65 0.49 9.10
CA ALA A 82 -3.66 0.77 10.14
C ALA A 82 -3.93 -0.07 11.39
N GLY A 83 -2.86 -0.59 11.96
CA GLY A 83 -2.93 -1.29 13.23
C GLY A 83 -3.01 -0.32 14.41
N LYS A 84 -3.33 -0.86 15.59
CA LYS A 84 -3.47 -0.05 16.80
C LYS A 84 -2.19 0.72 17.13
N GLY A 85 -1.03 0.09 17.03
CA GLY A 85 0.24 0.73 17.31
C GLY A 85 0.51 1.93 16.43
N LEU A 86 0.20 1.83 15.14
CA LEU A 86 0.37 2.94 14.22
C LEU A 86 -0.64 4.06 14.51
N LYS A 87 -1.90 3.70 14.77
CA LYS A 87 -2.93 4.68 15.11
C LYS A 87 -2.58 5.45 16.36
N ASP A 88 -2.12 4.77 17.39
CA ASP A 88 -1.71 5.39 18.65
C ASP A 88 -0.54 6.35 18.44
N LYS A 89 0.42 5.98 17.61
CA LYS A 89 1.57 6.80 17.31
C LYS A 89 1.19 8.07 16.56
N VAL A 90 0.27 7.98 15.62
CA VAL A 90 -0.21 9.13 14.85
C VAL A 90 -1.06 10.07 15.71
N ASN A 91 -1.85 9.52 16.63
CA ASN A 91 -2.72 10.29 17.53
C ASN A 91 -2.05 10.64 18.85
N LYS A 92 -0.75 10.56 18.93
CA LYS A 92 0.01 10.91 20.12
C LYS A 92 -0.21 12.39 20.43
N ALA A 93 -0.69 12.62 21.61
CA ALA A 93 -0.92 13.98 22.11
C ALA A 93 0.39 14.64 22.55
#